data_ac469e4aa847833de133d335d48f5749
#
_entry.id   ac469e4aa847833de133d335d48f5749
#
_cell.length_a   1.000
_cell.length_b   1.000
_cell.length_c   1.000
_cell.angle_alpha   90.00
_cell.angle_beta   90.00
_cell.angle_gamma   90.00
#
_symmetry.space_group_name_H-M   'P 1'
#
loop_
_entity.id
_entity.type
_entity.pdbx_description
1 polymer ?
#
loop_
_entity_poly.entity_id
_entity_poly.type
_entity_poly.pdbx_seq_one_letter_code
_entity_poly.pdbx_strand_id
1 'polypeptide(L)'
;MTPYSRYAYGMLGDHASGAQRSMGGVGYAMNSGRQINAMNPASYAAIDSLTFLFDIGIDLTSLHQSELQTDGRVSQNKFGGGLDYVTLQVPLGRYMGASLGLLPYSSVGYAFGSKIDNGIDSRQGSGSLNEFYLGIAGRPFKGFTVGANISYLFGTILNDTYGYLTTGGSSLFQNQMSVRDYHLEFGIQYGVRIGRAD
;
A
#
# COMPACT_ATOMS: atom_id res chain seq x y z
N MET A 1 -5.81 11.83 2.40
CA MET A 1 -5.25 12.39 3.63
C MET A 1 -6.34 12.44 4.67
N THR A 2 -6.18 11.74 5.79
CA THR A 2 -7.16 11.69 6.87
C THR A 2 -6.49 11.89 8.21
N PRO A 3 -7.16 12.50 9.22
CA PRO A 3 -6.62 12.62 10.57
C PRO A 3 -6.25 11.28 11.21
N TYR A 4 -6.90 10.20 10.77
CA TYR A 4 -6.64 8.83 11.26
C TYR A 4 -5.25 8.31 10.88
N SER A 5 -4.64 8.84 9.81
CA SER A 5 -3.27 8.47 9.41
C SER A 5 -2.17 8.94 10.37
N ARG A 6 -2.54 9.64 11.46
CA ARG A 6 -1.62 10.06 12.52
C ARG A 6 -1.11 8.90 13.38
N TYR A 7 -1.86 7.81 13.45
CA TYR A 7 -1.56 6.72 14.37
C TYR A 7 -0.75 5.62 13.71
N ALA A 8 0.17 5.02 14.45
CA ALA A 8 1.07 3.94 14.04
C ALA A 8 1.83 4.28 12.75
N TYR A 9 1.74 3.44 11.74
CA TYR A 9 2.38 3.64 10.43
C TYR A 9 1.49 4.38 9.41
N GLY A 10 0.36 4.93 9.84
CA GLY A 10 -0.59 5.59 8.97
C GLY A 10 -1.64 4.66 8.39
N MET A 11 -2.15 5.01 7.20
CA MET A 11 -3.11 4.18 6.47
C MET A 11 -2.34 3.09 5.72
N LEU A 12 -2.65 1.83 6.03
CA LEU A 12 -2.06 0.70 5.31
C LEU A 12 -2.53 0.68 3.85
N GLY A 13 -1.61 0.42 2.94
CA GLY A 13 -1.89 0.15 1.54
C GLY A 13 -2.48 -1.26 1.36
N ASP A 14 -3.26 -1.43 0.32
CA ASP A 14 -3.58 -2.75 -0.19
C ASP A 14 -2.52 -3.14 -1.23
N HIS A 15 -1.98 -4.34 -1.20
CA HIS A 15 -1.04 -4.83 -2.21
C HIS A 15 -1.74 -5.25 -3.51
N ALA A 16 -2.96 -4.75 -3.72
CA ALA A 16 -3.80 -5.08 -4.86
C ALA A 16 -3.33 -4.33 -6.12
N SER A 17 -3.19 -5.05 -7.22
CA SER A 17 -2.99 -4.45 -8.54
C SER A 17 -4.23 -3.67 -8.99
N GLY A 18 -4.12 -2.83 -10.02
CA GLY A 18 -5.24 -2.05 -10.55
C GLY A 18 -6.45 -2.91 -10.95
N ALA A 19 -6.21 -4.10 -11.50
CA ALA A 19 -7.27 -5.05 -11.82
C ALA A 19 -7.96 -5.62 -10.57
N GLN A 20 -7.22 -5.89 -9.51
CA GLN A 20 -7.77 -6.36 -8.23
C GLN A 20 -8.56 -5.26 -7.52
N ARG A 21 -8.08 -4.02 -7.56
CA ARG A 21 -8.80 -2.84 -7.03
C ARG A 21 -10.12 -2.61 -7.74
N SER A 22 -10.18 -2.79 -9.05
CA SER A 22 -11.43 -2.68 -9.82
C SER A 22 -12.48 -3.73 -9.41
N MET A 23 -12.07 -4.83 -8.79
CA MET A 23 -12.91 -5.88 -8.22
C MET A 23 -13.09 -5.77 -6.70
N GLY A 24 -12.84 -4.59 -6.13
CA GLY A 24 -12.98 -4.36 -4.68
C GLY A 24 -11.83 -4.89 -3.84
N GLY A 25 -10.62 -5.02 -4.39
CA GLY A 25 -9.43 -5.49 -3.66
C GLY A 25 -9.37 -7.03 -3.47
N VAL A 26 -10.16 -7.78 -4.22
CA VAL A 26 -10.12 -9.25 -4.17
C VAL A 26 -8.86 -9.77 -4.85
N GLY A 27 -8.01 -10.49 -4.12
CA GLY A 27 -6.74 -10.97 -4.66
C GLY A 27 -6.26 -12.30 -4.10
N TYR A 28 -6.50 -12.61 -2.83
CA TYR A 28 -5.90 -13.78 -2.17
C TYR A 28 -6.16 -15.12 -2.84
N ALA A 29 -7.35 -15.31 -3.42
CA ALA A 29 -7.72 -16.53 -4.12
C ALA A 29 -7.51 -16.45 -5.64
N MET A 30 -7.11 -15.30 -6.17
CA MET A 30 -6.89 -15.15 -7.61
C MET A 30 -5.68 -15.94 -8.08
N ASN A 31 -5.90 -16.76 -9.10
CA ASN A 31 -4.87 -17.56 -9.75
C ASN A 31 -4.99 -17.34 -11.27
N SER A 32 -4.26 -16.35 -11.78
CA SER A 32 -4.29 -15.97 -13.18
C SER A 32 -2.87 -15.96 -13.76
N GLY A 33 -2.65 -16.61 -14.88
CA GLY A 33 -1.39 -16.54 -15.62
C GLY A 33 -1.17 -15.22 -16.39
N ARG A 34 -2.12 -14.28 -16.27
CA ARG A 34 -2.11 -13.01 -17.03
C ARG A 34 -2.06 -11.77 -16.17
N GLN A 35 -2.04 -11.92 -14.85
CA GLN A 35 -2.00 -10.82 -13.88
C GLN A 35 -1.06 -11.18 -12.75
N ILE A 36 -0.28 -10.19 -12.32
CA ILE A 36 0.57 -10.32 -11.15
C ILE A 36 -0.31 -10.15 -9.90
N ASN A 37 -0.17 -11.07 -8.97
CA ASN A 37 -0.90 -11.04 -7.71
C ASN A 37 0.07 -11.08 -6.53
N ALA A 38 0.50 -9.91 -6.08
CA ALA A 38 1.41 -9.77 -4.95
C ALA A 38 0.76 -10.13 -3.60
N MET A 39 -0.59 -10.14 -3.52
CA MET A 39 -1.31 -10.46 -2.28
C MET A 39 -1.17 -11.94 -1.86
N ASN A 40 -0.87 -12.83 -2.82
CA ASN A 40 -0.64 -14.24 -2.53
C ASN A 40 0.49 -14.80 -3.38
N PRO A 41 1.67 -15.06 -2.81
CA PRO A 41 2.83 -15.51 -3.56
C PRO A 41 2.61 -16.86 -4.28
N ALA A 42 1.70 -17.71 -3.81
CA ALA A 42 1.40 -18.98 -4.50
C ALA A 42 0.90 -18.80 -5.95
N SER A 43 0.34 -17.63 -6.27
CA SER A 43 -0.18 -17.30 -7.60
C SER A 43 0.91 -17.19 -8.68
N TYR A 44 2.17 -16.95 -8.31
CA TYR A 44 3.25 -16.77 -9.29
C TYR A 44 3.52 -18.03 -10.12
N ALA A 45 3.19 -19.21 -9.59
CA ALA A 45 3.29 -20.47 -10.33
C ALA A 45 2.23 -20.66 -11.42
N ALA A 46 1.26 -19.73 -11.55
CA ALA A 46 0.24 -19.76 -12.60
C ALA A 46 0.72 -19.19 -13.93
N ILE A 47 1.83 -18.48 -13.97
CA ILE A 47 2.36 -17.87 -15.19
C ILE A 47 2.72 -18.93 -16.24
N ASP A 48 2.43 -18.62 -17.51
CA ASP A 48 2.83 -19.47 -18.62
C ASP A 48 4.33 -19.39 -18.86
N SER A 49 4.97 -20.51 -19.18
CA SER A 49 6.44 -20.64 -19.29
C SER A 49 7.10 -19.81 -20.40
N LEU A 50 6.32 -19.21 -21.29
CA LEU A 50 6.82 -18.35 -22.39
C LEU A 50 6.38 -16.89 -22.24
N THR A 51 5.86 -16.49 -21.07
CA THR A 51 5.31 -15.17 -20.87
C THR A 51 6.01 -14.49 -19.69
N PHE A 52 6.38 -13.23 -19.87
CA PHE A 52 6.73 -12.39 -18.73
C PHE A 52 5.65 -11.32 -18.54
N LEU A 53 5.38 -10.95 -17.31
CA LEU A 53 4.41 -9.93 -16.97
C LEU A 53 5.11 -8.74 -16.32
N PHE A 54 4.70 -7.56 -16.74
CA PHE A 54 5.09 -6.29 -16.12
C PHE A 54 3.83 -5.48 -15.87
N ASP A 55 3.70 -4.96 -14.66
CA ASP A 55 2.56 -4.14 -14.26
C ASP A 55 3.05 -2.91 -13.50
N ILE A 56 2.49 -1.76 -13.85
CA ILE A 56 2.78 -0.47 -13.21
C ILE A 56 1.48 0.23 -12.87
N GLY A 57 1.36 0.67 -11.64
CA GLY A 57 0.23 1.45 -11.16
C GLY A 57 0.57 2.90 -10.92
N ILE A 58 -0.34 3.78 -11.30
CA ILE A 58 -0.30 5.21 -10.97
C ILE A 58 -1.56 5.52 -10.19
N ASP A 59 -1.41 6.15 -9.02
CA ASP A 59 -2.53 6.65 -8.22
C ASP A 59 -2.72 8.14 -8.44
N LEU A 60 -3.97 8.53 -8.64
CA LEU A 60 -4.39 9.93 -8.71
C LEU A 60 -5.55 10.14 -7.73
N THR A 61 -5.32 10.95 -6.72
CA THR A 61 -6.30 11.22 -5.67
C THR A 61 -6.73 12.68 -5.70
N SER A 62 -8.03 12.91 -5.81
CA SER A 62 -8.65 14.22 -5.61
C SER A 62 -9.54 14.15 -4.37
N LEU A 63 -9.19 14.91 -3.35
CA LEU A 63 -9.90 14.91 -2.07
C LEU A 63 -10.54 16.28 -1.84
N HIS A 64 -11.85 16.29 -1.71
CA HIS A 64 -12.63 17.43 -1.27
C HIS A 64 -12.98 17.27 0.21
N GLN A 65 -12.50 18.18 1.04
CA GLN A 65 -12.78 18.20 2.47
C GLN A 65 -13.59 19.46 2.79
N SER A 66 -14.65 19.31 3.55
CA SER A 66 -15.42 20.44 4.08
C SER A 66 -15.64 20.27 5.58
N GLU A 67 -15.42 21.32 6.32
CA GLU A 67 -15.61 21.40 7.76
C GLU A 67 -16.58 22.54 8.08
N LEU A 68 -17.49 22.27 9.00
CA LEU A 68 -18.40 23.30 9.53
C LEU A 68 -17.73 23.94 10.74
N GLN A 69 -17.30 25.18 10.60
CA GLN A 69 -16.79 25.99 11.71
C GLN A 69 -17.86 26.96 12.20
N THR A 70 -17.64 27.58 13.37
CA THR A 70 -18.57 28.53 13.98
C THR A 70 -18.90 29.73 13.08
N ASP A 71 -17.94 30.10 12.21
CA ASP A 71 -18.05 31.25 11.30
C ASP A 71 -18.46 30.86 9.86
N GLY A 72 -18.82 29.58 9.62
CA GLY A 72 -19.23 29.10 8.30
C GLY A 72 -18.58 27.79 7.88
N ARG A 73 -18.84 27.39 6.64
CA ARG A 73 -18.26 26.19 6.04
C ARG A 73 -16.93 26.53 5.38
N VAL A 74 -15.86 25.88 5.81
CA VAL A 74 -14.56 25.92 5.16
C VAL A 74 -14.40 24.68 4.31
N SER A 75 -14.06 24.84 3.03
CA SER A 75 -13.80 23.72 2.12
C SER A 75 -12.41 23.83 1.52
N GLN A 76 -11.74 22.68 1.37
CA GLN A 76 -10.41 22.58 0.81
C GLN A 76 -10.37 21.41 -0.18
N ASN A 77 -9.82 21.69 -1.37
CA ASN A 77 -9.49 20.66 -2.34
C ASN A 77 -8.01 20.32 -2.25
N LYS A 78 -7.69 19.05 -2.15
CA LYS A 78 -6.33 18.55 -2.21
C LYS A 78 -6.21 17.59 -3.38
N PHE A 79 -5.23 17.82 -4.23
CA PHE A 79 -4.87 16.92 -5.32
C PHE A 79 -3.54 16.26 -4.99
N GLY A 80 -3.47 14.96 -5.16
CA GLY A 80 -2.26 14.17 -4.94
C GLY A 80 -2.20 13.03 -5.96
N GLY A 81 -1.04 12.46 -6.10
CA GLY A 81 -0.85 11.29 -6.95
C GLY A 81 0.63 10.96 -7.11
N GLY A 82 0.90 9.79 -7.60
CA GLY A 82 2.27 9.32 -7.80
C GLY A 82 2.32 7.92 -8.39
N LEU A 83 3.53 7.41 -8.47
CA LEU A 83 3.77 6.00 -8.76
C LEU A 83 3.25 5.19 -7.58
N ASP A 84 2.32 4.29 -7.85
CA ASP A 84 1.72 3.44 -6.82
C ASP A 84 2.54 2.15 -6.66
N TYR A 85 2.65 1.36 -7.72
CA TYR A 85 3.43 0.14 -7.67
C TYR A 85 4.13 -0.16 -9.00
N VAL A 86 5.18 -0.97 -8.92
CA VAL A 86 5.86 -1.56 -10.08
C VAL A 86 6.12 -3.02 -9.76
N THR A 87 5.63 -3.93 -10.59
CA THR A 87 5.81 -5.37 -10.39
C THR A 87 6.22 -6.06 -11.67
N LEU A 88 7.04 -7.09 -11.52
CA LEU A 88 7.53 -7.95 -12.58
C LEU A 88 7.33 -9.40 -12.17
N GLN A 89 6.88 -10.24 -13.10
CA GLN A 89 6.76 -11.68 -12.88
C GLN A 89 7.34 -12.43 -14.06
N VAL A 90 8.16 -13.42 -13.76
CA VAL A 90 8.86 -14.25 -14.76
C VAL A 90 8.66 -15.73 -14.45
N PRO A 91 8.50 -16.58 -15.47
CA PRO A 91 8.51 -18.02 -15.28
C PRO A 91 9.95 -18.51 -15.04
N LEU A 92 10.14 -19.38 -14.04
CA LEU A 92 11.39 -20.10 -13.81
C LEU A 92 11.35 -21.52 -14.38
N GLY A 93 10.35 -21.80 -15.21
CA GLY A 93 10.12 -23.10 -15.83
C GLY A 93 8.65 -23.45 -15.89
N ARG A 94 8.32 -24.72 -16.11
CA ARG A 94 6.94 -25.19 -16.29
C ARG A 94 6.08 -25.16 -15.03
N TYR A 95 6.70 -25.25 -13.86
CA TYR A 95 6.02 -25.43 -12.59
C TYR A 95 6.38 -24.36 -11.54
N MET A 96 7.24 -23.42 -11.92
CA MET A 96 7.74 -22.40 -11.00
C MET A 96 7.65 -21.02 -11.64
N GLY A 97 7.37 -20.01 -10.80
CA GLY A 97 7.41 -18.61 -11.18
C GLY A 97 8.05 -17.77 -10.08
N ALA A 98 8.63 -16.66 -10.47
CA ALA A 98 9.14 -15.66 -9.55
C ALA A 98 8.51 -14.31 -9.85
N SER A 99 8.39 -13.50 -8.82
CA SER A 99 7.92 -12.13 -8.92
C SER A 99 8.77 -11.22 -8.05
N LEU A 100 8.94 -9.99 -8.49
CA LEU A 100 9.58 -8.94 -7.71
C LEU A 100 8.83 -7.63 -7.95
N GLY A 101 8.90 -6.73 -7.00
CA GLY A 101 8.26 -5.44 -7.18
C GLY A 101 8.44 -4.50 -6.01
N LEU A 102 7.97 -3.29 -6.24
CA LEU A 102 7.85 -2.22 -5.26
C LEU A 102 6.38 -1.93 -5.05
N LEU A 103 5.92 -1.99 -3.81
CA LEU A 103 4.54 -1.78 -3.41
C LEU A 103 4.45 -0.70 -2.33
N PRO A 104 3.37 0.08 -2.26
CA PRO A 104 3.11 0.95 -1.14
C PRO A 104 2.66 0.12 0.07
N TYR A 105 3.34 0.28 1.19
CA TYR A 105 2.96 -0.38 2.43
C TYR A 105 2.02 0.48 3.27
N SER A 106 2.36 1.76 3.44
CA SER A 106 1.50 2.70 4.15
C SER A 106 1.74 4.15 3.74
N SER A 107 0.79 4.99 4.02
CA SER A 107 0.89 6.43 3.79
C SER A 107 0.37 7.24 4.98
N VAL A 108 1.08 8.32 5.28
CA VAL A 108 0.70 9.31 6.28
C VAL A 108 0.48 10.65 5.58
N GLY A 109 -0.68 11.25 5.83
CA GLY A 109 -0.97 12.56 5.30
C GLY A 109 -2.10 13.20 6.10
N TYR A 110 -1.75 14.07 7.04
CA TYR A 110 -2.73 14.84 7.79
C TYR A 110 -2.20 16.25 8.05
N ALA A 111 -3.11 17.19 8.16
CA ALA A 111 -2.84 18.53 8.66
C ALA A 111 -4.12 19.03 9.32
N PHE A 112 -4.07 19.32 10.59
CA PHE A 112 -5.16 19.92 11.34
C PHE A 112 -4.63 20.82 12.43
N GLY A 113 -5.40 21.84 12.77
CA GLY A 113 -5.07 22.76 13.85
C GLY A 113 -6.30 23.01 14.72
N SER A 114 -6.07 23.28 15.97
CA SER A 114 -7.08 23.72 16.91
C SER A 114 -6.68 25.01 17.58
N LYS A 115 -7.66 25.89 17.75
CA LYS A 115 -7.48 27.12 18.52
C LYS A 115 -7.54 26.74 20.01
N ILE A 116 -6.53 27.13 20.75
CA ILE A 116 -6.45 26.98 22.20
C ILE A 116 -6.57 28.35 22.86
N ASP A 117 -6.87 28.42 24.16
CA ASP A 117 -7.12 29.69 24.88
C ASP A 117 -6.02 30.74 24.69
N ASN A 118 -4.76 30.33 24.57
CA ASN A 118 -3.60 31.19 24.45
C ASN A 118 -2.82 31.06 23.12
N GLY A 119 -3.45 30.51 22.06
CA GLY A 119 -2.73 30.32 20.79
C GLY A 119 -3.39 29.36 19.81
N ILE A 120 -2.55 28.78 18.96
CA ILE A 120 -2.94 27.76 17.96
C ILE A 120 -2.01 26.56 18.10
N ASP A 121 -2.59 25.37 18.25
CA ASP A 121 -1.90 24.09 18.13
C ASP A 121 -2.17 23.53 16.72
N SER A 122 -1.12 23.40 15.91
CA SER A 122 -1.21 22.84 14.56
C SER A 122 -0.38 21.59 14.46
N ARG A 123 -0.95 20.53 13.91
CA ARG A 123 -0.32 19.23 13.75
C ARG A 123 -0.34 18.82 12.29
N GLN A 124 0.81 18.45 11.82
CA GLN A 124 1.00 17.99 10.44
C GLN A 124 1.83 16.71 10.43
N GLY A 125 1.42 15.77 9.59
CA GLY A 125 2.21 14.57 9.34
C GLY A 125 2.25 14.25 7.86
N SER A 126 3.40 13.75 7.44
CA SER A 126 3.63 13.34 6.07
C SER A 126 4.64 12.19 6.02
N GLY A 127 4.56 11.39 4.99
CA GLY A 127 5.48 10.30 4.75
C GLY A 127 4.82 9.07 4.18
N SER A 128 5.63 8.12 3.81
CA SER A 128 5.18 6.82 3.31
C SER A 128 6.19 5.74 3.66
N LEU A 129 5.68 4.54 3.82
CA LEU A 129 6.49 3.33 3.87
C LEU A 129 6.23 2.56 2.58
N ASN A 130 7.30 2.07 2.00
CA ASN A 130 7.28 1.27 0.79
C ASN A 130 7.90 -0.09 1.08
N GLU A 131 7.53 -1.06 0.28
CA GLU A 131 7.95 -2.43 0.39
C GLU A 131 8.55 -2.88 -0.95
N PHE A 132 9.77 -3.37 -0.91
CA PHE A 132 10.37 -4.12 -2.02
C PHE A 132 10.26 -5.60 -1.70
N TYR A 133 9.58 -6.37 -2.55
CA TYR A 133 9.44 -7.81 -2.38
C TYR A 133 10.14 -8.59 -3.49
N LEU A 134 10.59 -9.78 -3.12
CA LEU A 134 11.05 -10.84 -4.00
C LEU A 134 10.35 -12.12 -3.62
N GLY A 135 9.66 -12.73 -4.56
CA GLY A 135 8.85 -13.91 -4.33
C GLY A 135 9.13 -15.04 -5.31
N ILE A 136 8.91 -16.24 -4.83
CA ILE A 136 8.99 -17.46 -5.62
C ILE A 136 7.81 -18.37 -5.31
N ALA A 137 7.29 -19.04 -6.32
CA ALA A 137 6.24 -20.04 -6.16
C ALA A 137 6.51 -21.27 -6.99
N GLY A 138 5.96 -22.38 -6.51
CA GLY A 138 6.04 -23.66 -7.19
C GLY A 138 4.73 -24.41 -7.15
N ARG A 139 4.55 -25.31 -8.12
CA ARG A 139 3.41 -26.23 -8.24
C ARG A 139 3.89 -27.69 -8.06
N PRO A 140 3.99 -28.18 -6.82
CA PRO A 140 4.48 -29.55 -6.55
C PRO A 140 3.58 -30.62 -7.14
N PHE A 141 2.26 -30.40 -7.19
CA PHE A 141 1.30 -31.31 -7.83
C PHE A 141 0.12 -30.57 -8.42
N LYS A 142 -0.70 -31.25 -9.25
CA LYS A 142 -1.83 -30.64 -9.95
C LYS A 142 -2.82 -30.00 -8.96
N GLY A 143 -3.15 -28.73 -9.20
CA GLY A 143 -4.10 -27.98 -8.39
C GLY A 143 -3.54 -27.38 -7.11
N PHE A 144 -2.33 -27.72 -6.68
CA PHE A 144 -1.72 -27.21 -5.47
C PHE A 144 -0.50 -26.34 -5.78
N THR A 145 -0.49 -25.12 -5.27
CA THR A 145 0.62 -24.18 -5.41
C THR A 145 1.01 -23.61 -4.05
N VAL A 146 2.30 -23.44 -3.86
CA VAL A 146 2.89 -22.81 -2.67
C VAL A 146 3.86 -21.74 -3.10
N GLY A 147 3.98 -20.69 -2.33
CA GLY A 147 4.90 -19.61 -2.59
C GLY A 147 5.33 -18.90 -1.33
N ALA A 148 6.40 -18.15 -1.45
CA ALA A 148 6.92 -17.30 -0.39
C ALA A 148 7.46 -16.00 -0.96
N ASN A 149 7.29 -14.90 -0.22
CA ASN A 149 7.93 -13.62 -0.44
C ASN A 149 8.89 -13.33 0.70
N ILE A 150 10.00 -12.72 0.37
CA ILE A 150 10.83 -11.96 1.29
C ILE A 150 10.69 -10.50 0.92
N SER A 151 10.40 -9.66 1.89
CA SER A 151 10.11 -8.25 1.70
C SER A 151 10.99 -7.38 2.57
N TYR A 152 11.44 -6.27 2.02
CA TYR A 152 12.16 -5.22 2.71
C TYR A 152 11.30 -3.96 2.80
N LEU A 153 10.92 -3.62 4.01
CA LEU A 153 10.12 -2.44 4.33
C LEU A 153 11.04 -1.26 4.61
N PHE A 154 10.79 -0.12 3.98
CA PHE A 154 11.57 1.09 4.16
C PHE A 154 10.74 2.36 3.97
N GLY A 155 11.13 3.42 4.67
CA GLY A 155 10.55 4.74 4.52
C GLY A 155 10.70 5.60 5.75
N THR A 156 10.12 6.79 5.68
CA THR A 156 10.19 7.78 6.75
C THR A 156 8.84 8.47 6.92
N ILE A 157 8.43 8.61 8.17
CA ILE A 157 7.24 9.32 8.58
C ILE A 157 7.67 10.51 9.44
N LEU A 158 7.20 11.69 9.09
CA LEU A 158 7.41 12.94 9.81
C LEU A 158 6.13 13.36 10.49
N ASN A 159 6.21 13.69 11.78
CA ASN A 159 5.09 14.23 12.55
C ASN A 159 5.53 15.51 13.23
N ASP A 160 4.98 16.63 12.80
CA ASP A 160 5.29 17.96 13.28
C ASP A 160 4.13 18.49 14.14
N THR A 161 4.48 19.09 15.25
CA THR A 161 3.54 19.82 16.11
C THR A 161 4.04 21.24 16.28
N TYR A 162 3.25 22.18 15.84
CA TYR A 162 3.53 23.63 15.94
C TYR A 162 2.63 24.24 17.00
N GLY A 163 3.22 24.87 17.98
CA GLY A 163 2.53 25.69 18.96
C GLY A 163 2.82 27.17 18.72
N TYR A 164 1.78 27.96 18.53
CA TYR A 164 1.88 29.42 18.44
C TYR A 164 1.15 30.05 19.60
N LEU A 165 1.89 30.81 20.43
CA LEU A 165 1.29 31.54 21.55
C LEU A 165 0.94 32.97 21.13
N THR A 166 -0.20 33.46 21.58
CA THR A 166 -0.70 34.84 21.31
C THR A 166 0.22 35.89 21.88
N THR A 167 1.07 35.55 22.86
CA THR A 167 2.08 36.41 23.49
C THR A 167 3.41 36.49 22.75
N GLY A 168 3.51 35.87 21.53
CA GLY A 168 4.68 35.99 20.67
C GLY A 168 5.73 34.88 20.81
N GLY A 169 5.36 33.71 21.35
CA GLY A 169 6.21 32.51 21.36
C GLY A 169 5.77 31.48 20.32
N SER A 170 6.70 30.77 19.70
CA SER A 170 6.40 29.62 18.87
C SER A 170 7.28 28.43 19.27
N SER A 171 6.72 27.25 19.25
CA SER A 171 7.45 26.00 19.46
C SER A 171 7.20 25.02 18.32
N LEU A 172 8.24 24.33 17.89
CA LEU A 172 8.16 23.23 16.92
C LEU A 172 8.67 21.97 17.61
N PHE A 173 7.82 20.98 17.65
CA PHE A 173 8.21 19.62 18.02
C PHE A 173 8.10 18.73 16.79
N GLN A 174 9.22 18.19 16.33
CA GLN A 174 9.31 17.32 15.17
C GLN A 174 9.71 15.92 15.62
N ASN A 175 8.93 14.95 15.23
CA ASN A 175 9.20 13.53 15.42
C ASN A 175 9.36 12.84 14.07
N GLN A 176 10.54 12.33 13.80
CA GLN A 176 10.85 11.55 12.61
C GLN A 176 10.99 10.09 12.97
N MET A 177 10.18 9.26 12.31
CA MET A 177 10.25 7.80 12.43
C MET A 177 10.74 7.22 11.11
N SER A 178 11.93 6.63 11.12
CA SER A 178 12.48 5.88 9.98
C SER A 178 12.34 4.40 10.24
N VAL A 179 11.72 3.69 9.31
CA VAL A 179 11.47 2.25 9.39
C VAL A 179 12.36 1.52 8.38
N ARG A 180 13.00 0.45 8.84
CA ARG A 180 13.77 -0.50 8.03
C ARG A 180 13.60 -1.87 8.65
N ASP A 181 12.90 -2.75 7.95
CA ASP A 181 12.59 -4.08 8.48
C ASP A 181 12.43 -5.09 7.36
N TYR A 182 12.45 -6.38 7.71
CA TYR A 182 12.23 -7.48 6.79
C TYR A 182 11.03 -8.29 7.27
N HIS A 183 10.21 -8.74 6.34
CA HIS A 183 9.17 -9.70 6.66
C HIS A 183 9.08 -10.81 5.62
N LEU A 184 8.49 -11.92 6.05
CA LEU A 184 8.27 -13.10 5.22
C LEU A 184 6.79 -13.36 5.10
N GLU A 185 6.35 -13.65 3.89
CA GLU A 185 4.97 -14.03 3.59
C GLU A 185 4.94 -15.41 2.95
N PHE A 186 3.97 -16.19 3.33
CA PHE A 186 3.75 -17.52 2.75
C PHE A 186 2.35 -17.59 2.17
N GLY A 187 2.24 -18.18 0.99
CA GLY A 187 0.98 -18.37 0.29
C GLY A 187 0.77 -19.81 -0.11
N ILE A 188 -0.50 -20.23 -0.03
CA ILE A 188 -0.94 -21.53 -0.49
C ILE A 188 -2.22 -21.35 -1.29
N GLN A 189 -2.33 -22.06 -2.41
CA GLN A 189 -3.57 -22.14 -3.17
C GLN A 189 -3.85 -23.58 -3.58
N TYR A 190 -5.13 -23.95 -3.50
CA TYR A 190 -5.60 -25.24 -3.97
C TYR A 190 -6.84 -25.04 -4.85
N GLY A 191 -6.72 -25.45 -6.10
CA GLY A 191 -7.80 -25.36 -7.10
C GLY A 191 -8.37 -26.73 -7.43
N VAL A 192 -9.68 -26.87 -7.24
CA VAL A 192 -10.44 -28.08 -7.63
C VAL A 192 -11.40 -27.71 -8.74
N ARG A 193 -11.41 -28.48 -9.81
CA ARG A 193 -12.48 -28.40 -10.82
C ARG A 193 -13.69 -29.17 -10.34
N ILE A 194 -14.77 -28.47 -10.01
CA ILE A 194 -16.05 -29.07 -9.64
C ILE A 194 -16.94 -29.04 -10.87
N GLY A 195 -17.11 -30.19 -11.49
CA GLY A 195 -17.99 -30.38 -12.65
C GLY A 195 -17.37 -29.95 -13.98
N ARG A 196 -17.92 -30.53 -15.06
CA ARG A 196 -17.69 -30.13 -16.44
C ARG A 196 -18.86 -29.22 -16.81
N ALA A 197 -18.61 -27.94 -17.01
CA ALA A 197 -19.57 -27.15 -17.77
C ALA A 197 -19.43 -27.58 -19.23
N ASP A 198 -20.41 -28.32 -19.73
CA ASP A 198 -20.57 -28.61 -21.15
C ASP A 198 -21.07 -27.34 -21.86
#